data_15f5044ca6996d1fc1c750b73d18113f
#
_entry.id   15f5044ca6996d1fc1c750b73d18113f
#
_cell.length_a   1.000
_cell.length_b   1.000
_cell.length_c   1.000
_cell.angle_alpha   90.00
_cell.angle_beta   90.00
_cell.angle_gamma   90.00
#
_symmetry.space_group_name_H-M   'P 1'
#
loop_
_entity.id
_entity.type
_entity.pdbx_description
1 polymer ?
#
loop_
_entity_poly.entity_id
_entity_poly.type
_entity_poly.pdbx_seq_one_letter_code
_entity_poly.pdbx_strand_id
1 'polypeptide(L)'
;MRILLVNKYFYRKGGAETYFFALAEGLKALGHEVAFFAMQHPNNEPSYWSKYFVSEKDYVGKISAFKKVKEAATLVYSFEAKRKFEALLEEFQPDIIHINNVHRQLTLSILDAPYLKKHRVPVVYTAHDYILLCPAYTMVDGSGKVCDDCLDCHFFHAVKKTCVKGSKAKSGLAFLEAEFLKNHHSYDKIDKIIAPSEFMKHKLDEGGYAGRTVAMQNFLTTSQMDMAHKVANTNKFNTVEPYFLFFGRLSKEKGILTLVRAFLRAAGLMNSGVAGSKLLPANWTLHIVGDGPERQAIENLIKSAGPEAERRIKLLGYKTGGDLQREVGNARFSVLCSEWRENMPYSGLESLAAQTPIIGANIGGIPELVVEGKTGFRFESGQLDDLANHLLQASALNGDEYAVMQQECGDYINRRAQQSLYIRSLGELYMRCLQIPTQQRDVEEEK
;
A
#
# COMPACT_ATOMS: atom_id res chain seq x y z
N MET A 1 -23.83 3.06 14.65
CA MET A 1 -22.74 2.41 15.45
C MET A 1 -21.74 3.46 15.87
N ARG A 2 -21.10 3.21 17.01
CA ARG A 2 -19.95 3.98 17.52
C ARG A 2 -18.67 3.24 17.11
N ILE A 3 -17.89 3.80 16.21
CA ILE A 3 -16.74 3.14 15.58
C ILE A 3 -15.47 3.86 15.99
N LEU A 4 -14.53 3.13 16.60
CA LEU A 4 -13.23 3.68 16.96
C LEU A 4 -12.19 3.29 15.89
N LEU A 5 -11.70 4.27 15.15
CA LEU A 5 -10.66 4.10 14.15
C LEU A 5 -9.28 4.36 14.77
N VAL A 6 -8.36 3.44 14.58
CA VAL A 6 -7.00 3.48 15.15
C VAL A 6 -5.96 3.52 14.04
N ASN A 7 -5.11 4.55 14.03
CA ASN A 7 -3.95 4.64 13.13
C ASN A 7 -2.83 5.44 13.78
N LYS A 8 -1.57 5.08 13.55
CA LYS A 8 -0.42 5.77 14.16
C LYS A 8 -0.28 7.24 13.78
N TYR A 9 -0.60 7.61 12.54
CA TYR A 9 -0.56 9.00 12.06
C TYR A 9 -1.98 9.52 11.86
N PHE A 10 -2.22 10.75 12.28
CA PHE A 10 -3.50 11.44 12.12
C PHE A 10 -3.37 12.64 11.16
N TYR A 11 -2.58 12.47 10.10
CA TYR A 11 -2.40 13.42 9.00
C TYR A 11 -2.13 12.65 7.70
N ARG A 12 -2.41 13.27 6.55
CA ARG A 12 -2.27 12.63 5.23
C ARG A 12 -0.77 12.48 4.86
N LYS A 13 -0.21 11.31 5.12
CA LYS A 13 1.20 10.98 4.88
C LYS A 13 1.42 10.08 3.67
N GLY A 14 0.50 9.16 3.41
CA GLY A 14 0.61 8.16 2.35
C GLY A 14 -0.71 7.45 2.09
N GLY A 15 -0.65 6.35 1.35
CA GLY A 15 -1.85 5.59 0.93
C GLY A 15 -2.69 5.06 2.09
N ALA A 16 -2.04 4.56 3.16
CA ALA A 16 -2.76 4.06 4.34
C ALA A 16 -3.52 5.17 5.07
N GLU A 17 -2.96 6.37 5.17
CA GLU A 17 -3.65 7.52 5.76
C GLU A 17 -4.75 8.07 4.84
N THR A 18 -4.54 8.04 3.52
CA THR A 18 -5.60 8.36 2.54
C THR A 18 -6.79 7.42 2.73
N TYR A 19 -6.56 6.11 2.82
CA TYR A 19 -7.59 5.13 3.13
C TYR A 19 -8.27 5.42 4.47
N PHE A 20 -7.50 5.67 5.53
CA PHE A 20 -8.00 5.90 6.88
C PHE A 20 -8.98 7.09 6.96
N PHE A 21 -8.63 8.22 6.37
CA PHE A 21 -9.50 9.40 6.35
C PHE A 21 -10.72 9.20 5.45
N ALA A 22 -10.53 8.57 4.29
CA ALA A 22 -11.63 8.23 3.38
C ALA A 22 -12.63 7.26 4.03
N LEU A 23 -12.11 6.28 4.79
CA LEU A 23 -12.93 5.36 5.58
C LEU A 23 -13.78 6.13 6.61
N ALA A 24 -13.14 7.03 7.38
CA ALA A 24 -13.81 7.85 8.38
C ALA A 24 -14.92 8.73 7.78
N GLU A 25 -14.64 9.38 6.65
CA GLU A 25 -15.60 10.20 5.92
C GLU A 25 -16.81 9.38 5.46
N GLY A 26 -16.56 8.20 4.86
CA GLY A 26 -17.63 7.31 4.40
C GLY A 26 -18.51 6.76 5.52
N LEU A 27 -17.91 6.38 6.66
CA LEU A 27 -18.65 5.91 7.82
C LEU A 27 -19.52 7.02 8.44
N LYS A 28 -18.98 8.24 8.56
CA LYS A 28 -19.75 9.42 9.05
C LYS A 28 -20.90 9.76 8.12
N ALA A 29 -20.71 9.67 6.80
CA ALA A 29 -21.75 9.92 5.82
C ALA A 29 -22.93 8.93 5.93
N LEU A 30 -22.71 7.71 6.44
CA LEU A 30 -23.75 6.74 6.77
C LEU A 30 -24.37 6.95 8.18
N GLY A 31 -24.04 8.04 8.87
CA GLY A 31 -24.60 8.37 10.18
C GLY A 31 -23.93 7.61 11.35
N HIS A 32 -22.74 7.04 11.17
CA HIS A 32 -22.00 6.43 12.26
C HIS A 32 -21.24 7.50 13.06
N GLU A 33 -21.17 7.32 14.38
CA GLU A 33 -20.32 8.11 15.26
C GLU A 33 -18.89 7.56 15.20
N VAL A 34 -17.91 8.41 14.87
CA VAL A 34 -16.52 7.97 14.65
C VAL A 34 -15.57 8.71 15.57
N ALA A 35 -14.85 7.96 16.39
CA ALA A 35 -13.73 8.44 17.22
C ALA A 35 -12.40 7.99 16.63
N PHE A 36 -11.31 8.62 17.09
CA PHE A 36 -9.97 8.36 16.60
C PHE A 36 -8.97 8.15 17.75
N PHE A 37 -8.03 7.22 17.53
CA PHE A 37 -6.86 7.05 18.39
C PHE A 37 -5.58 7.05 17.55
N ALA A 38 -4.63 7.91 17.89
CA ALA A 38 -3.41 8.11 17.11
C ALA A 38 -2.23 8.56 17.98
N MET A 39 -1.14 8.97 17.33
CA MET A 39 0.00 9.63 17.95
C MET A 39 -0.10 11.14 17.77
N GLN A 40 0.36 11.92 18.76
CA GLN A 40 0.53 13.38 18.64
C GLN A 40 1.57 13.70 17.55
N HIS A 41 1.27 14.67 16.72
CA HIS A 41 2.18 15.19 15.70
C HIS A 41 1.74 16.61 15.29
N PRO A 42 2.67 17.54 14.97
CA PRO A 42 2.33 18.92 14.59
C PRO A 42 1.39 19.04 13.38
N ASN A 43 1.43 18.08 12.48
CA ASN A 43 0.62 18.05 11.26
C ASN A 43 -0.74 17.34 11.41
N ASN A 44 -1.10 16.92 12.64
CA ASN A 44 -2.37 16.23 12.85
C ASN A 44 -3.56 17.12 12.48
N GLU A 45 -4.57 16.50 11.86
CA GLU A 45 -5.88 17.12 11.68
C GLU A 45 -6.51 17.44 13.05
N PRO A 46 -7.32 18.48 13.17
CA PRO A 46 -8.04 18.78 14.43
C PRO A 46 -8.99 17.65 14.83
N SER A 47 -8.96 17.24 16.10
CA SER A 47 -9.88 16.23 16.62
C SER A 47 -10.14 16.44 18.12
N TYR A 48 -11.41 16.29 18.56
CA TYR A 48 -11.77 16.23 19.96
C TYR A 48 -11.01 15.13 20.71
N TRP A 49 -10.71 14.01 20.05
CA TRP A 49 -10.07 12.83 20.61
C TRP A 49 -8.56 12.98 20.76
N SER A 50 -7.97 14.07 20.26
CA SER A 50 -6.52 14.31 20.32
C SER A 50 -5.98 14.37 21.76
N LYS A 51 -6.81 14.65 22.77
CA LYS A 51 -6.45 14.59 24.19
C LYS A 51 -5.99 13.20 24.65
N TYR A 52 -6.43 12.14 23.95
CA TYR A 52 -6.02 10.74 24.22
C TYR A 52 -4.85 10.27 23.35
N PHE A 53 -4.40 11.04 22.39
CA PHE A 53 -3.31 10.62 21.50
C PHE A 53 -2.01 10.42 22.27
N VAL A 54 -1.25 9.37 21.87
CA VAL A 54 0.04 9.04 22.52
C VAL A 54 1.07 10.10 22.19
N SER A 55 2.02 10.31 23.08
CA SER A 55 3.14 11.22 22.87
C SER A 55 3.90 10.88 21.59
N GLU A 56 4.35 11.91 20.86
CA GLU A 56 5.21 11.71 19.69
C GLU A 56 6.49 10.99 20.10
N LYS A 57 6.85 9.96 19.35
CA LYS A 57 8.10 9.22 19.55
C LYS A 57 9.07 9.59 18.42
N ASP A 58 10.07 10.41 18.76
CA ASP A 58 11.16 10.74 17.85
C ASP A 58 12.33 9.77 18.05
N TYR A 59 12.68 9.04 16.99
CA TYR A 59 13.75 8.03 17.00
C TYR A 59 15.09 8.54 16.40
N VAL A 60 15.21 9.84 16.12
CA VAL A 60 16.32 10.41 15.35
C VAL A 60 17.40 11.04 16.24
N GLY A 61 17.15 11.31 17.52
CA GLY A 61 18.08 11.97 18.43
C GLY A 61 19.25 11.11 18.93
N LYS A 62 20.36 11.76 19.34
CA LYS A 62 21.49 11.12 20.07
C LYS A 62 21.04 10.79 21.50
N ILE A 63 20.84 9.51 21.79
CA ILE A 63 20.27 9.04 23.07
C ILE A 63 21.30 8.12 23.76
N SER A 64 21.37 8.16 25.11
CA SER A 64 22.24 7.27 25.90
C SER A 64 21.83 5.80 25.74
N ALA A 65 22.77 4.85 25.93
CA ALA A 65 22.53 3.41 25.75
C ALA A 65 21.34 2.90 26.59
N PHE A 66 21.24 3.33 27.86
CA PHE A 66 20.14 2.94 28.77
C PHE A 66 18.79 3.47 28.30
N LYS A 67 18.74 4.71 27.80
CA LYS A 67 17.53 5.31 27.25
C LYS A 67 17.11 4.59 25.95
N LYS A 68 18.06 4.14 25.12
CA LYS A 68 17.79 3.32 23.93
C LYS A 68 17.12 1.99 24.25
N VAL A 69 17.55 1.30 25.32
CA VAL A 69 16.94 0.03 25.74
C VAL A 69 15.50 0.26 26.22
N LYS A 70 15.27 1.30 27.05
CA LYS A 70 13.93 1.65 27.50
C LYS A 70 13.01 2.04 26.33
N GLU A 71 13.51 2.81 25.38
CA GLU A 71 12.77 3.19 24.17
C GLU A 71 12.50 1.97 23.28
N ALA A 72 13.46 1.06 23.11
CA ALA A 72 13.25 -0.20 22.38
C ALA A 72 12.13 -1.05 23.01
N ALA A 73 12.07 -1.15 24.34
CA ALA A 73 10.99 -1.86 25.03
C ALA A 73 9.62 -1.18 24.77
N THR A 74 9.56 0.17 24.71
CA THR A 74 8.31 0.89 24.41
C THR A 74 7.88 0.76 22.95
N LEU A 75 8.78 0.32 22.04
CA LEU A 75 8.41 0.00 20.65
C LEU A 75 7.65 -1.32 20.56
N VAL A 76 7.89 -2.23 21.50
CA VAL A 76 7.24 -3.55 21.56
C VAL A 76 5.94 -3.46 22.37
N TYR A 77 5.99 -2.81 23.54
CA TYR A 77 4.84 -2.67 24.43
C TYR A 77 4.78 -1.27 25.04
N SER A 78 3.70 -0.51 24.79
CA SER A 78 3.50 0.84 25.27
C SER A 78 2.44 0.93 26.37
N PHE A 79 2.87 1.07 27.63
CA PHE A 79 1.94 1.31 28.74
C PHE A 79 1.18 2.63 28.62
N GLU A 80 1.80 3.65 28.02
CA GLU A 80 1.13 4.93 27.74
C GLU A 80 -0.04 4.73 26.77
N ALA A 81 0.22 4.02 25.66
CA ALA A 81 -0.82 3.77 24.66
C ALA A 81 -1.98 2.97 25.27
N LYS A 82 -1.70 1.89 26.00
CA LYS A 82 -2.72 1.11 26.70
C LYS A 82 -3.57 1.96 27.62
N ARG A 83 -2.94 2.77 28.51
CA ARG A 83 -3.66 3.61 29.47
C ARG A 83 -4.53 4.68 28.80
N LYS A 84 -3.99 5.38 27.78
CA LYS A 84 -4.73 6.41 27.05
C LYS A 84 -5.86 5.83 26.23
N PHE A 85 -5.63 4.64 25.68
CA PHE A 85 -6.65 3.90 24.94
C PHE A 85 -7.79 3.46 25.84
N GLU A 86 -7.49 2.91 27.03
CA GLU A 86 -8.50 2.57 28.04
C GLU A 86 -9.39 3.77 28.38
N ALA A 87 -8.78 4.93 28.70
CA ALA A 87 -9.53 6.14 29.03
C ALA A 87 -10.43 6.64 27.86
N LEU A 88 -9.97 6.46 26.61
CA LEU A 88 -10.79 6.76 25.42
C LEU A 88 -11.95 5.76 25.31
N LEU A 89 -11.71 4.47 25.53
CA LEU A 89 -12.75 3.45 25.48
C LEU A 89 -13.85 3.69 26.52
N GLU A 90 -13.49 4.10 27.74
CA GLU A 90 -14.44 4.45 28.80
C GLU A 90 -15.33 5.66 28.42
N GLU A 91 -14.76 6.70 27.78
CA GLU A 91 -15.52 7.87 27.34
C GLU A 91 -16.35 7.57 26.08
N PHE A 92 -15.75 6.95 25.05
CA PHE A 92 -16.40 6.74 23.77
C PHE A 92 -17.31 5.53 23.73
N GLN A 93 -17.02 4.45 24.46
CA GLN A 93 -17.78 3.21 24.50
C GLN A 93 -18.10 2.65 23.09
N PRO A 94 -17.08 2.29 22.30
CA PRO A 94 -17.28 1.87 20.90
C PRO A 94 -18.03 0.54 20.79
N ASP A 95 -18.86 0.40 19.76
CA ASP A 95 -19.44 -0.89 19.35
C ASP A 95 -18.40 -1.77 18.66
N ILE A 96 -17.44 -1.13 17.95
CA ILE A 96 -16.39 -1.83 17.19
C ILE A 96 -15.14 -0.98 17.10
N ILE A 97 -14.00 -1.63 17.04
CA ILE A 97 -12.68 -1.02 16.84
C ILE A 97 -12.12 -1.47 15.50
N HIS A 98 -11.68 -0.51 14.69
CA HIS A 98 -11.01 -0.78 13.43
C HIS A 98 -9.59 -0.23 13.44
N ILE A 99 -8.64 -1.15 13.43
CA ILE A 99 -7.21 -0.87 13.51
C ILE A 99 -6.61 -0.83 12.10
N ASN A 100 -5.76 0.16 11.86
CA ASN A 100 -4.91 0.27 10.69
C ASN A 100 -3.43 0.08 11.09
N ASN A 101 -2.57 1.06 10.87
CA ASN A 101 -1.16 0.97 11.25
C ASN A 101 -0.96 1.34 12.72
N VAL A 102 -0.49 0.41 13.55
CA VAL A 102 -0.27 0.63 15.00
C VAL A 102 1.14 0.32 15.48
N HIS A 103 1.86 -0.53 14.76
CA HIS A 103 3.16 -1.07 15.19
C HIS A 103 4.17 0.04 15.51
N ARG A 104 4.93 -0.18 16.57
CA ARG A 104 6.04 0.65 17.08
C ARG A 104 5.60 1.98 17.72
N GLN A 105 4.67 2.73 17.15
CA GLN A 105 4.21 4.02 17.72
C GLN A 105 3.14 3.82 18.80
N LEU A 106 2.06 3.13 18.46
CA LEU A 106 0.95 2.82 19.38
C LEU A 106 1.16 1.48 20.07
N THR A 107 1.65 0.49 19.34
CA THR A 107 1.80 -0.93 19.68
C THR A 107 0.47 -1.68 19.88
N LEU A 108 0.51 -3.00 19.81
CA LEU A 108 -0.67 -3.83 20.08
C LEU A 108 -0.99 -3.96 21.58
N SER A 109 -0.23 -3.30 22.48
CA SER A 109 -0.58 -3.20 23.91
C SER A 109 -1.96 -2.58 24.16
N ILE A 110 -2.50 -1.82 23.20
CA ILE A 110 -3.88 -1.28 23.26
C ILE A 110 -4.93 -2.38 23.34
N LEU A 111 -4.66 -3.57 22.78
CA LEU A 111 -5.56 -4.72 22.83
C LEU A 111 -5.59 -5.40 24.21
N ASP A 112 -4.69 -5.02 25.14
CA ASP A 112 -4.69 -5.45 26.53
C ASP A 112 -5.50 -4.51 27.45
N ALA A 113 -6.21 -3.54 26.88
CA ALA A 113 -7.06 -2.63 27.63
C ALA A 113 -8.16 -3.43 28.36
N PRO A 114 -8.32 -3.31 29.69
CA PRO A 114 -9.31 -4.08 30.48
C PRO A 114 -10.74 -3.91 29.96
N TYR A 115 -11.07 -2.74 29.44
CA TYR A 115 -12.36 -2.45 28.83
C TYR A 115 -12.74 -3.46 27.74
N LEU A 116 -11.78 -3.83 26.84
CA LEU A 116 -12.04 -4.74 25.75
C LEU A 116 -12.44 -6.12 26.23
N LYS A 117 -11.74 -6.63 27.25
CA LYS A 117 -12.07 -7.93 27.86
C LYS A 117 -13.43 -7.89 28.57
N LYS A 118 -13.72 -6.80 29.30
CA LYS A 118 -14.97 -6.63 30.04
C LYS A 118 -16.19 -6.51 29.13
N HIS A 119 -16.06 -5.74 28.03
CA HIS A 119 -17.19 -5.41 27.14
C HIS A 119 -17.19 -6.22 25.85
N ARG A 120 -16.13 -7.04 25.61
CA ARG A 120 -16.00 -7.92 24.41
C ARG A 120 -16.17 -7.19 23.09
N VAL A 121 -15.62 -5.97 23.00
CA VAL A 121 -15.72 -5.13 21.80
C VAL A 121 -14.94 -5.80 20.65
N PRO A 122 -15.58 -6.05 19.49
CA PRO A 122 -14.91 -6.68 18.36
C PRO A 122 -13.82 -5.78 17.77
N VAL A 123 -12.73 -6.42 17.31
CA VAL A 123 -11.59 -5.76 16.69
C VAL A 123 -11.41 -6.22 15.25
N VAL A 124 -11.47 -5.27 14.32
CA VAL A 124 -11.14 -5.47 12.91
C VAL A 124 -9.80 -4.80 12.60
N TYR A 125 -8.95 -5.44 11.81
CA TYR A 125 -7.64 -4.94 11.42
C TYR A 125 -7.52 -4.88 9.91
N THR A 126 -7.15 -3.72 9.32
CA THR A 126 -6.78 -3.64 7.91
C THR A 126 -5.27 -3.77 7.76
N ALA A 127 -4.83 -4.80 7.04
CA ALA A 127 -3.44 -5.08 6.78
C ALA A 127 -2.91 -4.22 5.62
N HIS A 128 -2.25 -3.10 5.93
CA HIS A 128 -1.63 -2.22 4.92
C HIS A 128 -0.24 -2.68 4.48
N ASP A 129 0.38 -3.56 5.23
CA ASP A 129 1.68 -4.18 4.96
C ASP A 129 1.72 -5.61 5.53
N TYR A 130 2.85 -6.30 5.37
CA TYR A 130 2.99 -7.69 5.77
C TYR A 130 3.53 -7.87 7.20
N ILE A 131 3.33 -6.91 8.12
CA ILE A 131 3.90 -6.95 9.47
C ILE A 131 3.42 -8.16 10.29
N LEU A 132 2.23 -8.67 10.02
CA LEU A 132 1.69 -9.86 10.66
C LEU A 132 2.49 -11.14 10.30
N LEU A 133 3.16 -11.14 9.15
CA LEU A 133 3.87 -12.28 8.57
C LEU A 133 5.39 -12.12 8.58
N CYS A 134 5.87 -10.88 8.53
CA CYS A 134 7.27 -10.56 8.29
C CYS A 134 7.73 -9.42 9.21
N PRO A 135 8.73 -9.64 10.09
CA PRO A 135 9.25 -8.59 10.98
C PRO A 135 9.74 -7.33 10.25
N ALA A 136 10.19 -7.48 8.99
CA ALA A 136 10.57 -6.36 8.12
C ALA A 136 9.38 -5.71 7.40
N TYR A 137 8.14 -6.24 7.54
CA TYR A 137 6.86 -5.81 6.94
C TYR A 137 6.82 -5.75 5.40
N THR A 138 7.88 -6.10 4.71
CA THR A 138 8.00 -5.98 3.24
C THR A 138 7.97 -7.31 2.51
N MET A 139 8.19 -8.44 3.20
CA MET A 139 8.46 -9.75 2.61
C MET A 139 9.59 -9.71 1.56
N VAL A 140 10.61 -8.88 1.86
CA VAL A 140 11.85 -8.75 1.08
C VAL A 140 13.02 -8.93 2.03
N ASP A 141 13.99 -9.75 1.66
CA ASP A 141 15.17 -10.01 2.46
C ASP A 141 16.22 -8.88 2.34
N GLY A 142 17.28 -8.96 3.13
CA GLY A 142 18.33 -7.94 3.15
C GLY A 142 19.12 -7.80 1.84
N SER A 143 19.01 -8.76 0.92
CA SER A 143 19.57 -8.67 -0.45
C SER A 143 18.64 -7.99 -1.45
N GLY A 144 17.38 -7.74 -1.06
CA GLY A 144 16.34 -7.16 -1.90
C GLY A 144 15.51 -8.20 -2.66
N LYS A 145 15.61 -9.48 -2.31
CA LYS A 145 14.80 -10.55 -2.94
C LYS A 145 13.50 -10.77 -2.17
N VAL A 146 12.44 -11.06 -2.90
CA VAL A 146 11.15 -11.50 -2.33
C VAL A 146 11.36 -12.77 -1.51
N CYS A 147 10.73 -12.85 -0.33
CA CYS A 147 11.02 -13.86 0.69
C CYS A 147 9.75 -14.27 1.43
N ASP A 148 9.61 -15.57 1.67
CA ASP A 148 8.49 -16.19 2.42
C ASP A 148 8.96 -16.91 3.70
N ASP A 149 10.23 -16.83 4.07
CA ASP A 149 10.85 -17.64 5.13
C ASP A 149 10.26 -17.46 6.54
N CYS A 150 9.48 -16.38 6.77
CA CYS A 150 8.89 -16.10 8.09
C CYS A 150 7.40 -16.49 8.17
N LEU A 151 6.80 -17.08 7.13
CA LEU A 151 5.39 -17.47 7.12
C LEU A 151 5.04 -18.53 8.17
N ASP A 152 5.98 -19.40 8.48
CA ASP A 152 5.88 -20.42 9.54
C ASP A 152 6.17 -19.88 10.96
N CYS A 153 6.21 -18.55 11.11
CA CYS A 153 6.54 -17.87 12.37
C CYS A 153 7.96 -18.13 12.90
N HIS A 154 8.92 -18.52 12.04
CA HIS A 154 10.34 -18.61 12.39
C HIS A 154 11.06 -17.27 12.11
N PHE A 155 10.75 -16.26 12.90
CA PHE A 155 11.15 -14.85 12.68
C PHE A 155 12.66 -14.59 12.75
N PHE A 156 13.47 -15.54 13.25
CA PHE A 156 14.93 -15.40 13.31
C PHE A 156 15.57 -15.29 11.92
N HIS A 157 14.88 -15.73 10.87
CA HIS A 157 15.31 -15.50 9.47
C HIS A 157 15.54 -14.01 9.17
N ALA A 158 14.75 -13.11 9.74
CA ALA A 158 14.92 -11.67 9.56
C ALA A 158 16.28 -11.17 10.06
N VAL A 159 16.82 -11.74 11.13
CA VAL A 159 18.16 -11.41 11.69
C VAL A 159 19.25 -11.99 10.79
N LYS A 160 19.13 -13.27 10.39
CA LYS A 160 20.12 -13.94 9.52
C LYS A 160 20.27 -13.21 8.20
N LYS A 161 19.18 -12.80 7.59
CA LYS A 161 19.13 -12.12 6.28
C LYS A 161 19.22 -10.59 6.37
N THR A 162 19.40 -10.01 7.59
CA THR A 162 19.49 -8.56 7.81
C THR A 162 18.38 -7.74 7.14
N CYS A 163 17.13 -8.25 7.21
CA CYS A 163 16.00 -7.75 6.42
C CYS A 163 15.64 -6.28 6.70
N VAL A 164 15.88 -5.77 7.92
CA VAL A 164 15.54 -4.39 8.26
C VAL A 164 16.71 -3.45 7.95
N LYS A 165 16.64 -2.82 6.77
CA LYS A 165 17.64 -1.81 6.29
C LYS A 165 19.08 -2.33 6.31
N GLY A 166 19.32 -3.61 6.03
CA GLY A 166 20.64 -4.22 6.01
C GLY A 166 21.35 -4.26 7.40
N SER A 167 20.63 -4.04 8.50
CA SER A 167 21.20 -3.91 9.84
C SER A 167 20.79 -5.08 10.74
N LYS A 168 21.77 -5.84 11.25
CA LYS A 168 21.55 -6.93 12.22
C LYS A 168 20.84 -6.43 13.49
N ALA A 169 21.24 -5.25 14.00
CA ALA A 169 20.64 -4.68 15.22
C ALA A 169 19.16 -4.31 15.02
N LYS A 170 18.81 -3.68 13.89
CA LYS A 170 17.41 -3.34 13.56
C LYS A 170 16.57 -4.59 13.29
N SER A 171 17.15 -5.57 12.60
CA SER A 171 16.50 -6.86 12.35
C SER A 171 16.31 -7.66 13.64
N GLY A 172 17.28 -7.59 14.59
CA GLY A 172 17.14 -8.18 15.92
C GLY A 172 16.01 -7.56 16.74
N LEU A 173 15.86 -6.23 16.71
CA LEU A 173 14.74 -5.56 17.38
C LEU A 173 13.40 -5.96 16.77
N ALA A 174 13.30 -6.01 15.45
CA ALA A 174 12.07 -6.44 14.76
C ALA A 174 11.74 -7.92 15.02
N PHE A 175 12.76 -8.77 15.13
CA PHE A 175 12.62 -10.16 15.56
C PHE A 175 12.06 -10.26 16.99
N LEU A 176 12.62 -9.49 17.94
CA LEU A 176 12.14 -9.47 19.32
C LEU A 176 10.69 -8.97 19.43
N GLU A 177 10.34 -7.94 18.63
CA GLU A 177 8.95 -7.46 18.51
C GLU A 177 8.03 -8.59 18.04
N ALA A 178 8.37 -9.28 16.95
CA ALA A 178 7.55 -10.34 16.38
C ALA A 178 7.41 -11.55 17.31
N GLU A 179 8.50 -11.99 17.95
CA GLU A 179 8.46 -13.08 18.94
C GLU A 179 7.63 -12.71 20.16
N PHE A 180 7.75 -11.47 20.65
CA PHE A 180 6.93 -10.99 21.75
C PHE A 180 5.45 -11.02 21.37
N LEU A 181 5.07 -10.45 20.22
CA LEU A 181 3.67 -10.39 19.78
C LEU A 181 3.06 -11.77 19.56
N LYS A 182 3.87 -12.73 19.05
CA LYS A 182 3.50 -14.14 18.90
C LYS A 182 3.24 -14.78 20.26
N ASN A 183 4.23 -14.73 21.18
CA ASN A 183 4.15 -15.38 22.49
C ASN A 183 3.11 -14.72 23.42
N HIS A 184 2.81 -13.44 23.20
CA HIS A 184 1.78 -12.70 23.91
C HIS A 184 0.38 -12.86 23.30
N HIS A 185 0.26 -13.66 22.24
CA HIS A 185 -1.00 -13.88 21.52
C HIS A 185 -1.70 -12.58 21.13
N SER A 186 -0.90 -11.55 20.74
CA SER A 186 -1.43 -10.22 20.47
C SER A 186 -2.34 -10.18 19.26
N TYR A 187 -2.03 -10.95 18.20
CA TYR A 187 -2.84 -11.03 17.00
C TYR A 187 -4.10 -11.90 17.16
N ASP A 188 -4.17 -12.75 18.20
CA ASP A 188 -5.33 -13.59 18.47
C ASP A 188 -6.52 -12.77 19.00
N LYS A 189 -6.24 -11.55 19.49
CA LYS A 189 -7.24 -10.57 19.93
C LYS A 189 -7.92 -9.80 18.80
N ILE A 190 -7.58 -10.12 17.53
CA ILE A 190 -8.18 -9.52 16.33
C ILE A 190 -9.21 -10.49 15.77
N ASP A 191 -10.47 -10.08 15.71
CA ASP A 191 -11.58 -10.93 15.25
C ASP A 191 -11.55 -11.13 13.72
N LYS A 192 -11.28 -10.06 12.94
CA LYS A 192 -11.20 -10.11 11.47
C LYS A 192 -10.06 -9.25 10.93
N ILE A 193 -9.40 -9.77 9.88
CA ILE A 193 -8.33 -9.10 9.17
C ILE A 193 -8.79 -8.82 7.75
N ILE A 194 -8.80 -7.55 7.37
CA ILE A 194 -9.08 -7.10 6.00
C ILE A 194 -7.76 -7.08 5.23
N ALA A 195 -7.70 -7.83 4.15
CA ALA A 195 -6.61 -7.82 3.18
C ALA A 195 -7.02 -6.99 1.95
N PRO A 196 -6.23 -6.00 1.50
CA PRO A 196 -6.57 -5.17 0.35
C PRO A 196 -6.59 -5.89 -0.99
N SER A 197 -6.15 -7.14 -1.05
CA SER A 197 -6.10 -7.98 -2.25
C SER A 197 -6.31 -9.46 -1.91
N GLU A 198 -6.73 -10.25 -2.87
CA GLU A 198 -6.80 -11.71 -2.73
C GLU A 198 -5.40 -12.30 -2.53
N PHE A 199 -4.38 -11.73 -3.20
CA PHE A 199 -2.99 -12.11 -2.98
C PHE A 199 -2.58 -11.97 -1.52
N MET A 200 -2.85 -10.83 -0.90
CA MET A 200 -2.51 -10.61 0.50
C MET A 200 -3.32 -11.51 1.43
N LYS A 201 -4.63 -11.70 1.13
CA LYS A 201 -5.46 -12.65 1.88
C LYS A 201 -4.84 -14.04 1.84
N HIS A 202 -4.45 -14.52 0.67
CA HIS A 202 -3.80 -15.83 0.53
C HIS A 202 -2.52 -15.94 1.36
N LYS A 203 -1.68 -14.92 1.34
CA LYS A 203 -0.47 -14.88 2.18
C LYS A 203 -0.76 -14.87 3.68
N LEU A 204 -1.79 -14.15 4.10
CA LEU A 204 -2.24 -14.16 5.50
C LEU A 204 -2.80 -15.54 5.89
N ASP A 205 -3.55 -16.19 5.01
CA ASP A 205 -4.08 -17.54 5.25
C ASP A 205 -2.94 -18.59 5.37
N GLU A 206 -1.92 -18.51 4.49
CA GLU A 206 -0.69 -19.31 4.59
C GLU A 206 0.06 -19.07 5.91
N GLY A 207 0.05 -17.86 6.42
CA GLY A 207 0.70 -17.47 7.68
C GLY A 207 -0.13 -17.74 8.94
N GLY A 208 -1.20 -18.56 8.85
CA GLY A 208 -1.98 -19.01 9.99
C GLY A 208 -3.21 -18.17 10.35
N TYR A 209 -3.61 -17.20 9.50
CA TYR A 209 -4.79 -16.37 9.75
C TYR A 209 -6.05 -16.83 9.00
N ALA A 210 -6.04 -18.05 8.43
CA ALA A 210 -7.18 -18.61 7.72
C ALA A 210 -8.48 -18.58 8.57
N GLY A 211 -9.61 -18.27 7.93
CA GLY A 211 -10.90 -18.11 8.60
C GLY A 211 -11.12 -16.75 9.28
N ARG A 212 -10.07 -15.98 9.55
CA ARG A 212 -10.18 -14.61 10.07
C ARG A 212 -9.94 -13.54 9.01
N THR A 213 -9.41 -13.89 7.84
CA THR A 213 -9.09 -12.99 6.74
C THR A 213 -10.26 -12.80 5.78
N VAL A 214 -10.43 -11.57 5.30
CA VAL A 214 -11.40 -11.18 4.28
C VAL A 214 -10.71 -10.28 3.26
N ALA A 215 -10.80 -10.60 1.97
CA ALA A 215 -10.32 -9.71 0.93
C ALA A 215 -11.32 -8.58 0.70
N MET A 216 -10.86 -7.35 0.80
CA MET A 216 -11.62 -6.14 0.47
C MET A 216 -10.69 -5.16 -0.25
N GLN A 217 -10.83 -5.07 -1.57
CA GLN A 217 -9.99 -4.21 -2.41
C GLN A 217 -10.08 -2.75 -1.98
N ASN A 218 -8.94 -2.04 -1.97
CA ASN A 218 -8.92 -0.59 -1.74
C ASN A 218 -9.85 0.15 -2.71
N PHE A 219 -10.31 1.31 -2.30
CA PHE A 219 -11.30 2.12 -3.02
C PHE A 219 -10.77 3.55 -3.26
N LEU A 220 -11.39 4.24 -4.20
CA LEU A 220 -11.24 5.68 -4.40
C LEU A 220 -12.45 6.42 -3.82
N THR A 221 -12.20 7.58 -3.23
CA THR A 221 -13.27 8.47 -2.76
C THR A 221 -14.06 9.03 -3.94
N THR A 222 -15.29 9.47 -3.69
CA THR A 222 -16.11 10.14 -4.71
C THR A 222 -15.35 11.33 -5.33
N SER A 223 -14.67 12.12 -4.52
CA SER A 223 -13.86 13.26 -5.01
C SER A 223 -12.69 12.82 -5.90
N GLN A 224 -12.01 11.72 -5.58
CA GLN A 224 -10.95 11.16 -6.43
C GLN A 224 -11.51 10.63 -7.75
N MET A 225 -12.67 9.94 -7.70
CA MET A 225 -13.36 9.46 -8.89
C MET A 225 -13.79 10.62 -9.81
N ASP A 226 -14.45 11.65 -9.25
CA ASP A 226 -14.89 12.82 -10.01
C ASP A 226 -13.70 13.56 -10.65
N MET A 227 -12.58 13.67 -9.93
CA MET A 227 -11.36 14.29 -10.44
C MET A 227 -10.76 13.45 -11.58
N ALA A 228 -10.70 12.14 -11.43
CA ALA A 228 -10.19 11.23 -12.46
C ALA A 228 -11.08 11.27 -13.72
N HIS A 229 -12.40 11.27 -13.57
CA HIS A 229 -13.34 11.38 -14.70
C HIS A 229 -13.21 12.71 -15.44
N LYS A 230 -12.99 13.85 -14.74
CA LYS A 230 -12.80 15.16 -15.36
C LYS A 230 -11.55 15.25 -16.22
N VAL A 231 -10.52 14.48 -15.88
CA VAL A 231 -9.24 14.48 -16.63
C VAL A 231 -9.09 13.30 -17.57
N ALA A 232 -10.02 12.34 -17.52
CA ALA A 232 -10.01 11.19 -18.42
C ALA A 232 -10.11 11.67 -19.88
N ASN A 233 -9.01 11.56 -20.62
CA ASN A 233 -8.94 11.98 -22.02
C ASN A 233 -9.23 10.78 -22.92
N THR A 234 -10.46 10.68 -23.43
CA THR A 234 -10.86 9.62 -24.35
C THR A 234 -10.17 9.71 -25.72
N ASN A 235 -9.66 10.90 -26.09
CA ASN A 235 -8.94 11.15 -27.33
C ASN A 235 -7.42 11.05 -27.20
N LYS A 236 -6.90 10.59 -26.06
CA LYS A 236 -5.43 10.49 -25.85
C LYS A 236 -4.73 9.55 -26.83
N PHE A 237 -5.49 8.70 -27.55
CA PHE A 237 -4.92 7.90 -28.63
C PHE A 237 -4.33 8.78 -29.74
N ASN A 238 -4.95 9.90 -30.05
CA ASN A 238 -4.56 10.81 -31.13
C ASN A 238 -3.52 11.86 -30.71
N THR A 239 -2.92 11.75 -29.52
CA THR A 239 -1.88 12.68 -29.08
C THR A 239 -0.60 12.51 -29.92
N VAL A 240 0.01 13.65 -30.29
CA VAL A 240 1.24 13.67 -31.12
C VAL A 240 2.42 13.05 -30.38
N GLU A 241 2.52 13.25 -29.08
CA GLU A 241 3.56 12.71 -28.21
C GLU A 241 2.94 11.78 -27.16
N PRO A 242 2.66 10.51 -27.49
CA PRO A 242 2.19 9.53 -26.51
C PRO A 242 3.28 9.20 -25.50
N TYR A 243 2.88 8.93 -24.26
CA TYR A 243 3.84 8.57 -23.24
C TYR A 243 3.39 7.44 -22.31
N PHE A 244 4.38 6.73 -21.78
CA PHE A 244 4.25 5.88 -20.61
C PHE A 244 4.46 6.71 -19.36
N LEU A 245 3.68 6.47 -18.33
CA LEU A 245 3.75 7.20 -17.08
C LEU A 245 4.12 6.25 -15.93
N PHE A 246 5.16 6.61 -15.19
CA PHE A 246 5.37 6.13 -13.83
C PHE A 246 5.05 7.24 -12.84
N PHE A 247 4.30 6.95 -11.79
CA PHE A 247 4.12 7.88 -10.68
C PHE A 247 4.13 7.16 -9.33
N GLY A 248 4.93 7.70 -8.42
CA GLY A 248 5.15 7.14 -7.10
C GLY A 248 6.52 7.46 -6.52
N ARG A 249 6.87 6.80 -5.43
CA ARG A 249 8.18 6.96 -4.81
C ARG A 249 9.27 6.37 -5.70
N LEU A 250 10.34 7.14 -5.94
CA LEU A 250 11.51 6.68 -6.70
C LEU A 250 12.42 5.86 -5.80
N SER A 251 12.10 4.58 -5.61
CA SER A 251 12.82 3.66 -4.74
C SER A 251 13.03 2.30 -5.41
N LYS A 252 14.05 1.58 -4.95
CA LYS A 252 14.50 0.32 -5.56
C LYS A 252 13.35 -0.69 -5.71
N GLU A 253 12.55 -0.86 -4.66
CA GLU A 253 11.43 -1.82 -4.64
C GLU A 253 10.32 -1.50 -5.65
N LYS A 254 10.26 -0.27 -6.15
CA LYS A 254 9.32 0.14 -7.21
C LYS A 254 9.79 -0.20 -8.62
N GLY A 255 11.01 -0.73 -8.78
CA GLY A 255 11.54 -1.19 -10.07
C GLY A 255 11.78 -0.09 -11.10
N ILE A 256 11.90 1.17 -10.65
CA ILE A 256 11.98 2.33 -11.57
C ILE A 256 13.22 2.29 -12.47
N LEU A 257 14.35 1.77 -11.99
CA LEU A 257 15.55 1.63 -12.82
C LEU A 257 15.37 0.56 -13.90
N THR A 258 14.64 -0.52 -13.61
CA THR A 258 14.26 -1.53 -14.58
C THR A 258 13.38 -0.95 -15.67
N LEU A 259 12.39 -0.09 -15.31
CA LEU A 259 11.55 0.61 -16.28
C LEU A 259 12.36 1.52 -17.19
N VAL A 260 13.27 2.34 -16.63
CA VAL A 260 14.11 3.25 -17.44
C VAL A 260 14.96 2.46 -18.40
N ARG A 261 15.59 1.37 -17.96
CA ARG A 261 16.39 0.49 -18.86
C ARG A 261 15.53 -0.20 -19.91
N ALA A 262 14.34 -0.68 -19.56
CA ALA A 262 13.41 -1.30 -20.50
C ALA A 262 12.95 -0.32 -21.57
N PHE A 263 12.64 0.93 -21.20
CA PHE A 263 12.31 1.98 -22.14
C PHE A 263 13.48 2.31 -23.06
N LEU A 264 14.69 2.47 -22.53
CA LEU A 264 15.91 2.73 -23.34
C LEU A 264 16.16 1.57 -24.32
N ARG A 265 15.95 0.33 -23.91
CA ARG A 265 16.08 -0.86 -24.76
C ARG A 265 15.00 -0.85 -25.86
N ALA A 266 13.74 -0.66 -25.53
CA ALA A 266 12.64 -0.58 -26.48
C ALA A 266 12.81 0.58 -27.48
N ALA A 267 13.42 1.69 -27.04
CA ALA A 267 13.73 2.85 -27.87
C ALA A 267 15.00 2.71 -28.72
N GLY A 268 15.77 1.60 -28.58
CA GLY A 268 17.04 1.40 -29.28
C GLY A 268 18.19 2.27 -28.78
N LEU A 269 18.08 2.82 -27.57
CA LEU A 269 19.07 3.73 -26.96
C LEU A 269 20.05 3.02 -26.02
N MET A 270 19.94 1.72 -25.86
CA MET A 270 20.93 0.85 -25.22
C MET A 270 21.44 -0.17 -26.23
N ASN A 271 22.71 -0.55 -26.11
CA ASN A 271 23.27 -1.63 -26.93
C ASN A 271 22.46 -2.90 -26.70
N SER A 272 21.55 -3.19 -27.61
CA SER A 272 20.71 -4.40 -27.59
C SER A 272 21.24 -5.38 -28.62
N GLY A 273 21.55 -6.58 -28.17
CA GLY A 273 21.90 -7.71 -29.07
C GLY A 273 20.70 -8.26 -29.85
N VAL A 274 19.63 -7.48 -30.06
CA VAL A 274 18.43 -7.89 -30.79
C VAL A 274 18.44 -7.22 -32.16
N ALA A 275 19.18 -7.86 -33.08
CA ALA A 275 19.10 -7.51 -34.51
C ALA A 275 17.70 -7.84 -35.03
N GLY A 276 16.99 -6.85 -35.61
CA GLY A 276 15.73 -7.04 -36.33
C GLY A 276 14.43 -6.77 -35.57
N SER A 277 14.48 -6.29 -34.32
CA SER A 277 13.27 -5.96 -33.54
C SER A 277 12.66 -4.62 -33.92
N LYS A 278 11.32 -4.53 -33.92
CA LYS A 278 10.61 -3.23 -33.96
C LYS A 278 11.07 -2.40 -32.78
N LEU A 279 11.29 -1.10 -32.99
CA LEU A 279 11.63 -0.14 -31.95
C LEU A 279 10.41 0.74 -31.64
N LEU A 280 10.39 1.29 -30.44
CA LEU A 280 9.41 2.33 -30.07
C LEU A 280 9.52 3.50 -31.03
N PRO A 281 8.39 3.99 -31.62
CA PRO A 281 8.39 5.19 -32.43
C PRO A 281 9.05 6.37 -31.71
N ALA A 282 9.75 7.24 -32.47
CA ALA A 282 10.58 8.30 -31.91
C ALA A 282 9.80 9.34 -31.11
N ASN A 283 8.48 9.47 -31.33
CA ASN A 283 7.58 10.35 -30.60
C ASN A 283 7.08 9.82 -29.26
N TRP A 284 7.35 8.56 -28.92
CA TRP A 284 7.01 8.01 -27.62
C TRP A 284 7.99 8.46 -26.55
N THR A 285 7.46 8.88 -25.39
CA THR A 285 8.25 9.34 -24.25
C THR A 285 7.92 8.56 -22.98
N LEU A 286 8.79 8.68 -21.97
CA LEU A 286 8.55 8.16 -20.62
C LEU A 286 8.51 9.34 -19.65
N HIS A 287 7.38 9.53 -18.98
CA HIS A 287 7.23 10.50 -17.92
C HIS A 287 7.37 9.82 -16.55
N ILE A 288 8.16 10.41 -15.67
CA ILE A 288 8.41 9.92 -14.31
C ILE A 288 8.00 11.01 -13.32
N VAL A 289 6.93 10.74 -12.57
CA VAL A 289 6.40 11.65 -11.54
C VAL A 289 6.70 11.06 -10.17
N GLY A 290 7.36 11.85 -9.32
CA GLY A 290 7.71 11.46 -7.97
C GLY A 290 9.10 11.91 -7.56
N ASP A 291 9.47 11.50 -6.34
CA ASP A 291 10.80 11.72 -5.78
C ASP A 291 11.22 10.52 -4.91
N GLY A 292 12.51 10.41 -4.64
CA GLY A 292 13.02 9.32 -3.80
C GLY A 292 14.50 9.04 -3.98
N PRO A 293 15.03 8.04 -3.24
CA PRO A 293 16.46 7.74 -3.19
C PRO A 293 17.08 7.35 -4.54
N GLU A 294 16.28 6.82 -5.49
CA GLU A 294 16.78 6.39 -6.81
C GLU A 294 16.88 7.55 -7.82
N ARG A 295 16.45 8.77 -7.47
CA ARG A 295 16.43 9.91 -8.41
C ARG A 295 17.79 10.14 -9.08
N GLN A 296 18.86 10.22 -8.30
CA GLN A 296 20.21 10.46 -8.83
C GLN A 296 20.69 9.33 -9.76
N ALA A 297 20.36 8.08 -9.41
CA ALA A 297 20.71 6.92 -10.23
C ALA A 297 19.96 6.95 -11.59
N ILE A 298 18.70 7.38 -11.59
CA ILE A 298 17.89 7.57 -12.81
C ILE A 298 18.49 8.67 -13.68
N GLU A 299 18.81 9.85 -13.11
CA GLU A 299 19.43 10.97 -13.83
C GLU A 299 20.76 10.56 -14.48
N ASN A 300 21.61 9.84 -13.74
CA ASN A 300 22.89 9.33 -14.25
C ASN A 300 22.68 8.34 -15.40
N LEU A 301 21.69 7.45 -15.28
CA LEU A 301 21.38 6.46 -16.32
C LEU A 301 20.89 7.13 -17.60
N ILE A 302 19.99 8.10 -17.51
CA ILE A 302 19.46 8.88 -18.65
C ILE A 302 20.61 9.63 -19.35
N LYS A 303 21.45 10.34 -18.58
CA LYS A 303 22.58 11.08 -19.10
C LYS A 303 23.59 10.18 -19.81
N SER A 304 23.88 9.01 -19.26
CA SER A 304 24.81 8.04 -19.86
C SER A 304 24.30 7.45 -21.19
N ALA A 305 22.97 7.42 -21.38
CA ALA A 305 22.34 6.95 -22.61
C ALA A 305 22.28 8.03 -23.73
N GLY A 306 22.69 9.26 -23.43
CA GLY A 306 22.90 10.34 -24.41
C GLY A 306 21.68 11.26 -24.63
N PRO A 307 21.84 12.29 -25.51
CA PRO A 307 20.87 13.38 -25.68
C PRO A 307 19.47 12.93 -26.08
N GLU A 308 19.34 11.87 -26.86
CA GLU A 308 18.04 11.35 -27.27
C GLU A 308 17.28 10.74 -26.08
N ALA A 309 17.99 10.10 -25.13
CA ALA A 309 17.39 9.61 -23.87
C ALA A 309 16.90 10.80 -23.01
N GLU A 310 17.70 11.87 -22.90
CA GLU A 310 17.31 13.09 -22.18
C GLU A 310 16.07 13.76 -22.79
N ARG A 311 15.92 13.72 -24.11
CA ARG A 311 14.75 14.22 -24.81
C ARG A 311 13.50 13.38 -24.52
N ARG A 312 13.64 12.05 -24.49
CA ARG A 312 12.51 11.10 -24.42
C ARG A 312 12.10 10.70 -23.01
N ILE A 313 12.97 10.86 -21.99
CA ILE A 313 12.66 10.52 -20.59
C ILE A 313 12.58 11.81 -19.78
N LYS A 314 11.39 12.11 -19.23
CA LYS A 314 11.11 13.36 -18.53
C LYS A 314 10.91 13.10 -17.04
N LEU A 315 11.82 13.63 -16.19
CA LEU A 315 11.68 13.63 -14.74
C LEU A 315 10.88 14.84 -14.30
N LEU A 316 9.60 14.65 -13.96
CA LEU A 316 8.65 15.75 -13.70
C LEU A 316 8.58 16.17 -12.22
N GLY A 317 9.38 15.51 -11.35
CA GLY A 317 9.36 15.77 -9.92
C GLY A 317 8.08 15.31 -9.23
N TYR A 318 7.92 15.72 -7.97
CA TYR A 318 6.73 15.37 -7.19
C TYR A 318 5.53 16.22 -7.62
N LYS A 319 4.39 15.55 -7.91
CA LYS A 319 3.12 16.19 -8.26
C LYS A 319 1.99 15.64 -7.40
N THR A 320 0.97 16.44 -7.15
CA THR A 320 -0.25 16.07 -6.42
C THR A 320 -1.49 16.72 -7.03
N GLY A 321 -2.66 16.30 -6.58
CA GLY A 321 -3.93 16.90 -6.97
C GLY A 321 -4.13 16.94 -8.47
N GLY A 322 -4.66 18.05 -8.99
CA GLY A 322 -4.99 18.20 -10.40
C GLY A 322 -3.80 18.06 -11.36
N ASP A 323 -2.57 18.42 -10.94
CA ASP A 323 -1.38 18.30 -11.76
C ASP A 323 -1.01 16.83 -11.98
N LEU A 324 -1.06 16.01 -10.93
CA LEU A 324 -0.87 14.57 -11.04
C LEU A 324 -1.98 13.95 -11.89
N GLN A 325 -3.22 14.30 -11.63
CA GLN A 325 -4.36 13.72 -12.33
C GLN A 325 -4.33 14.03 -13.84
N ARG A 326 -3.88 15.23 -14.24
CA ARG A 326 -3.67 15.56 -15.67
C ARG A 326 -2.59 14.68 -16.31
N GLU A 327 -1.49 14.41 -15.61
CA GLU A 327 -0.47 13.48 -16.12
C GLU A 327 -1.04 12.07 -16.28
N VAL A 328 -1.81 11.60 -15.32
CA VAL A 328 -2.43 10.26 -15.39
C VAL A 328 -3.47 10.20 -16.49
N GLY A 329 -4.35 11.22 -16.60
CA GLY A 329 -5.43 11.25 -17.60
C GLY A 329 -4.94 11.35 -19.05
N ASN A 330 -3.78 11.94 -19.29
CA ASN A 330 -3.20 12.09 -20.63
C ASN A 330 -2.19 10.98 -21.00
N ALA A 331 -1.75 10.17 -20.02
CA ALA A 331 -0.86 9.07 -20.31
C ALA A 331 -1.51 8.02 -21.21
N ARG A 332 -0.74 7.46 -22.16
CA ARG A 332 -1.21 6.34 -22.96
C ARG A 332 -1.31 5.07 -22.10
N PHE A 333 -0.32 4.81 -21.29
CA PHE A 333 -0.28 3.73 -20.29
C PHE A 333 0.41 4.20 -19.02
N SER A 334 -0.07 3.74 -17.89
CA SER A 334 0.70 3.77 -16.64
C SER A 334 1.51 2.50 -16.49
N VAL A 335 2.69 2.59 -15.85
CA VAL A 335 3.57 1.43 -15.63
C VAL A 335 3.73 1.18 -14.13
N LEU A 336 3.33 0.01 -13.67
CA LEU A 336 3.51 -0.48 -12.30
C LEU A 336 4.61 -1.53 -12.30
N CYS A 337 5.86 -1.11 -12.24
CA CYS A 337 7.04 -1.97 -12.42
C CYS A 337 7.65 -2.47 -11.11
N SER A 338 6.85 -2.60 -10.05
CA SER A 338 7.34 -3.01 -8.73
C SER A 338 8.05 -4.37 -8.74
N GLU A 339 9.14 -4.46 -7.99
CA GLU A 339 9.95 -5.67 -7.78
C GLU A 339 9.72 -6.26 -6.37
N TRP A 340 8.72 -5.76 -5.67
CA TRP A 340 8.25 -6.28 -4.39
C TRP A 340 6.74 -6.54 -4.44
N ARG A 341 6.22 -7.26 -3.46
CA ARG A 341 4.79 -7.60 -3.37
C ARG A 341 3.97 -6.39 -2.93
N GLU A 342 3.43 -5.65 -3.89
CA GLU A 342 2.43 -4.61 -3.61
C GLU A 342 1.16 -5.26 -3.07
N ASN A 343 0.49 -4.56 -2.15
CA ASN A 343 -0.82 -5.02 -1.69
C ASN A 343 -1.91 -4.71 -2.71
N MET A 344 -2.23 -3.42 -2.83
CA MET A 344 -3.17 -2.87 -3.81
C MET A 344 -2.76 -1.42 -4.04
N PRO A 345 -1.90 -1.14 -5.05
CA PRO A 345 -1.34 0.20 -5.23
C PRO A 345 -2.39 1.20 -5.69
N TYR A 346 -2.51 2.32 -4.96
CA TYR A 346 -3.42 3.41 -5.32
C TYR A 346 -3.13 3.99 -6.70
N SER A 347 -1.87 4.04 -7.12
CA SER A 347 -1.49 4.47 -8.47
C SER A 347 -2.15 3.63 -9.56
N GLY A 348 -2.39 2.34 -9.32
CA GLY A 348 -3.15 1.51 -10.25
C GLY A 348 -4.64 1.87 -10.27
N LEU A 349 -5.26 2.06 -9.11
CA LEU A 349 -6.67 2.48 -9.03
C LEU A 349 -6.88 3.86 -9.68
N GLU A 350 -5.98 4.81 -9.42
CA GLU A 350 -6.02 6.16 -10.01
C GLU A 350 -5.86 6.12 -11.54
N SER A 351 -4.98 5.23 -12.05
CA SER A 351 -4.82 5.03 -13.49
C SER A 351 -6.09 4.49 -14.14
N LEU A 352 -6.66 3.42 -13.57
CA LEU A 352 -7.89 2.82 -14.10
C LEU A 352 -9.07 3.81 -14.03
N ALA A 353 -9.17 4.62 -12.97
CA ALA A 353 -10.21 5.64 -12.84
C ALA A 353 -10.09 6.73 -13.90
N ALA A 354 -8.88 7.09 -14.30
CA ALA A 354 -8.62 8.01 -15.40
C ALA A 354 -8.69 7.34 -16.79
N GLN A 355 -9.20 6.10 -16.84
CA GLN A 355 -9.27 5.29 -18.05
C GLN A 355 -7.88 5.15 -18.74
N THR A 356 -6.84 5.02 -17.93
CA THR A 356 -5.47 4.82 -18.39
C THR A 356 -5.08 3.37 -18.13
N PRO A 357 -4.92 2.54 -19.18
CA PRO A 357 -4.52 1.15 -19.04
C PRO A 357 -3.15 1.00 -18.39
N ILE A 358 -2.89 -0.17 -17.84
CA ILE A 358 -1.69 -0.42 -17.01
C ILE A 358 -0.80 -1.46 -17.67
N ILE A 359 0.51 -1.20 -17.72
CA ILE A 359 1.52 -2.25 -17.90
C ILE A 359 2.02 -2.60 -16.50
N GLY A 360 1.63 -3.75 -15.96
CA GLY A 360 1.81 -4.13 -14.57
C GLY A 360 2.71 -5.35 -14.38
N ALA A 361 3.60 -5.29 -13.38
CA ALA A 361 4.42 -6.42 -12.98
C ALA A 361 3.55 -7.55 -12.39
N ASN A 362 3.83 -8.78 -12.78
CA ASN A 362 3.16 -9.99 -12.27
C ASN A 362 3.65 -10.32 -10.86
N ILE A 363 3.32 -9.45 -9.89
CA ILE A 363 3.74 -9.61 -8.48
C ILE A 363 2.73 -8.97 -7.53
N GLY A 364 2.51 -9.62 -6.37
CA GLY A 364 1.62 -9.10 -5.33
C GLY A 364 0.18 -8.94 -5.80
N GLY A 365 -0.46 -7.84 -5.41
CA GLY A 365 -1.83 -7.50 -5.81
C GLY A 365 -1.93 -6.76 -7.15
N ILE A 366 -0.82 -6.47 -7.84
CA ILE A 366 -0.86 -5.78 -9.16
C ILE A 366 -1.65 -6.58 -10.20
N PRO A 367 -1.51 -7.92 -10.32
CA PRO A 367 -2.28 -8.72 -11.28
C PRO A 367 -3.81 -8.63 -11.12
N GLU A 368 -4.29 -8.25 -9.94
CA GLU A 368 -5.72 -8.06 -9.70
C GLU A 368 -6.28 -6.78 -10.35
N LEU A 369 -5.41 -5.78 -10.57
CA LEU A 369 -5.75 -4.54 -11.29
C LEU A 369 -5.60 -4.69 -12.81
N VAL A 370 -4.70 -5.58 -13.25
CA VAL A 370 -4.35 -5.74 -14.66
C VAL A 370 -4.96 -7.03 -15.20
N VAL A 371 -6.14 -6.90 -15.78
CA VAL A 371 -6.78 -7.97 -16.54
C VAL A 371 -6.18 -7.97 -17.94
N GLU A 372 -5.45 -9.05 -18.29
CA GLU A 372 -4.69 -9.17 -19.54
C GLU A 372 -5.56 -8.87 -20.77
N GLY A 373 -5.09 -7.95 -21.63
CA GLY A 373 -5.77 -7.51 -22.84
C GLY A 373 -7.01 -6.64 -22.61
N LYS A 374 -7.46 -6.43 -21.34
CA LYS A 374 -8.64 -5.62 -20.99
C LYS A 374 -8.29 -4.32 -20.30
N THR A 375 -7.65 -4.39 -19.14
CA THR A 375 -7.21 -3.18 -18.43
C THR A 375 -5.73 -2.89 -18.62
N GLY A 376 -5.04 -3.69 -19.44
CA GLY A 376 -3.63 -3.53 -19.74
C GLY A 376 -2.92 -4.85 -20.02
N PHE A 377 -1.62 -4.89 -19.76
CA PHE A 377 -0.74 -6.02 -19.99
C PHE A 377 0.08 -6.35 -18.74
N ARG A 378 0.38 -7.63 -18.53
CA ARG A 378 1.21 -8.10 -17.42
C ARG A 378 2.56 -8.58 -17.92
N PHE A 379 3.62 -8.20 -17.22
CA PHE A 379 4.99 -8.65 -17.48
C PHE A 379 5.61 -9.28 -16.22
N GLU A 380 6.60 -10.12 -16.38
CA GLU A 380 7.29 -10.75 -15.25
C GLU A 380 8.16 -9.76 -14.49
N SER A 381 7.92 -9.65 -13.18
CA SER A 381 8.57 -8.67 -12.29
C SER A 381 10.10 -8.76 -12.37
N GLY A 382 10.77 -7.64 -12.52
CA GLY A 382 12.23 -7.54 -12.65
C GLY A 382 12.79 -7.98 -14.00
N GLN A 383 11.95 -8.48 -14.92
CA GLN A 383 12.41 -8.93 -16.25
C GLN A 383 12.40 -7.77 -17.26
N LEU A 384 13.59 -7.19 -17.47
CA LEU A 384 13.79 -6.02 -18.33
C LEU A 384 13.28 -6.24 -19.75
N ASP A 385 13.61 -7.38 -20.34
CA ASP A 385 13.28 -7.69 -21.73
C ASP A 385 11.78 -7.89 -21.92
N ASP A 386 11.14 -8.53 -20.95
CA ASP A 386 9.71 -8.74 -20.97
C ASP A 386 8.95 -7.40 -20.84
N LEU A 387 9.38 -6.50 -19.93
CA LEU A 387 8.84 -5.16 -19.86
C LEU A 387 9.05 -4.37 -21.16
N ALA A 388 10.24 -4.44 -21.77
CA ALA A 388 10.51 -3.77 -23.04
C ALA A 388 9.59 -4.28 -24.17
N ASN A 389 9.33 -5.58 -24.24
CA ASN A 389 8.40 -6.17 -25.20
C ASN A 389 6.96 -5.69 -24.98
N HIS A 390 6.51 -5.57 -23.74
CA HIS A 390 5.17 -5.05 -23.43
C HIS A 390 5.03 -3.54 -23.71
N LEU A 391 6.09 -2.75 -23.55
CA LEU A 391 6.11 -1.36 -24.01
C LEU A 391 5.93 -1.29 -25.55
N LEU A 392 6.60 -2.16 -26.31
CA LEU A 392 6.45 -2.25 -27.76
C LEU A 392 5.04 -2.71 -28.14
N GLN A 393 4.51 -3.75 -27.51
CA GLN A 393 3.14 -4.24 -27.72
C GLN A 393 2.11 -3.13 -27.48
N ALA A 394 2.21 -2.43 -26.36
CA ALA A 394 1.32 -1.32 -26.01
C ALA A 394 1.39 -0.16 -27.03
N SER A 395 2.57 0.11 -27.58
CA SER A 395 2.76 1.15 -28.60
C SER A 395 2.17 0.79 -29.98
N ALA A 396 1.96 -0.49 -30.22
CA ALA A 396 1.49 -1.02 -31.50
C ALA A 396 -0.04 -1.20 -31.58
N LEU A 397 -0.78 -0.96 -30.48
CA LEU A 397 -2.25 -1.03 -30.49
C LEU A 397 -2.83 -0.01 -31.46
N ASN A 398 -3.89 -0.43 -32.17
CA ASN A 398 -4.70 0.49 -32.95
C ASN A 398 -5.71 1.26 -32.07
N GLY A 399 -6.42 2.24 -32.67
CA GLY A 399 -7.34 3.13 -31.95
C GLY A 399 -8.53 2.40 -31.34
N ASP A 400 -9.09 1.44 -32.04
CA ASP A 400 -10.27 0.69 -31.59
C ASP A 400 -9.92 -0.25 -30.42
N GLU A 401 -8.83 -0.99 -30.52
CA GLU A 401 -8.31 -1.83 -29.43
C GLU A 401 -8.05 -1.02 -28.17
N TYR A 402 -7.42 0.14 -28.33
CA TYR A 402 -7.12 1.03 -27.23
C TYR A 402 -8.39 1.62 -26.59
N ALA A 403 -9.39 2.04 -27.39
CA ALA A 403 -10.65 2.56 -26.89
C ALA A 403 -11.42 1.54 -26.06
N VAL A 404 -11.46 0.28 -26.50
CA VAL A 404 -12.04 -0.83 -25.72
C VAL A 404 -11.33 -0.98 -24.38
N MET A 405 -9.98 -0.94 -24.38
CA MET A 405 -9.19 -1.06 -23.16
C MET A 405 -9.43 0.11 -22.18
N GLN A 406 -9.59 1.34 -22.69
CA GLN A 406 -9.97 2.49 -21.88
C GLN A 406 -11.33 2.29 -21.19
N GLN A 407 -12.32 1.81 -21.92
CA GLN A 407 -13.65 1.56 -21.38
C GLN A 407 -13.61 0.48 -20.29
N GLU A 408 -12.91 -0.63 -20.53
CA GLU A 408 -12.75 -1.71 -19.55
C GLU A 408 -12.08 -1.23 -18.25
N CYS A 409 -11.14 -0.26 -18.32
CA CYS A 409 -10.56 0.38 -17.14
C CYS A 409 -11.64 1.11 -16.30
N GLY A 410 -12.47 1.92 -16.95
CA GLY A 410 -13.56 2.63 -16.29
C GLY A 410 -14.58 1.67 -15.67
N ASP A 411 -14.95 0.63 -16.41
CA ASP A 411 -15.89 -0.40 -15.96
C ASP A 411 -15.35 -1.19 -14.76
N TYR A 412 -14.04 -1.49 -14.74
CA TYR A 412 -13.38 -2.13 -13.61
C TYR A 412 -13.56 -1.32 -12.32
N ILE A 413 -13.21 -0.04 -12.37
CA ILE A 413 -13.30 0.86 -11.22
C ILE A 413 -14.74 1.03 -10.75
N ASN A 414 -15.68 1.24 -11.67
CA ASN A 414 -17.09 1.42 -11.33
C ASN A 414 -17.70 0.18 -10.65
N ARG A 415 -17.24 -1.00 -10.98
CA ARG A 415 -17.72 -2.25 -10.38
C ARG A 415 -17.02 -2.62 -9.07
N ARG A 416 -15.79 -2.18 -8.80
CA ARG A 416 -14.96 -2.77 -7.74
C ARG A 416 -14.36 -1.80 -6.74
N ALA A 417 -14.13 -0.54 -7.11
CA ALA A 417 -13.31 0.35 -6.30
C ALA A 417 -14.00 1.65 -5.86
N GLN A 418 -15.33 1.66 -5.79
CA GLN A 418 -16.09 2.79 -5.26
C GLN A 418 -16.16 2.77 -3.74
N GLN A 419 -15.96 3.93 -3.11
CA GLN A 419 -16.08 4.11 -1.66
C GLN A 419 -17.42 3.59 -1.11
N SER A 420 -18.54 3.88 -1.77
CA SER A 420 -19.87 3.47 -1.33
C SER A 420 -20.05 1.94 -1.26
N LEU A 421 -19.50 1.22 -2.23
CA LEU A 421 -19.50 -0.24 -2.24
C LEU A 421 -18.63 -0.80 -1.09
N TYR A 422 -17.45 -0.22 -0.93
CA TYR A 422 -16.53 -0.62 0.15
C TYR A 422 -17.15 -0.42 1.52
N ILE A 423 -17.68 0.78 1.80
CA ILE A 423 -18.29 1.12 3.11
C ILE A 423 -19.50 0.23 3.42
N ARG A 424 -20.31 -0.11 2.41
CA ARG A 424 -21.43 -1.05 2.59
C ARG A 424 -20.92 -2.43 2.99
N SER A 425 -19.97 -3.00 2.24
CA SER A 425 -19.40 -4.32 2.55
C SER A 425 -18.72 -4.35 3.91
N LEU A 426 -18.05 -3.24 4.28
CA LEU A 426 -17.46 -3.10 5.61
C LEU A 426 -18.53 -3.05 6.71
N GLY A 427 -19.62 -2.34 6.49
CA GLY A 427 -20.76 -2.32 7.42
C GLY A 427 -21.35 -3.73 7.65
N GLU A 428 -21.47 -4.54 6.60
CA GLU A 428 -21.88 -5.93 6.70
C GLU A 428 -20.87 -6.79 7.48
N LEU A 429 -19.58 -6.55 7.29
CA LEU A 429 -18.52 -7.22 8.06
C LEU A 429 -18.64 -6.85 9.55
N TYR A 430 -18.81 -5.56 9.87
CA TYR A 430 -19.00 -5.10 11.24
C TYR A 430 -20.21 -5.74 11.90
N MET A 431 -21.36 -5.78 11.21
CA MET A 431 -22.57 -6.43 11.73
C MET A 431 -22.34 -7.91 12.01
N ARG A 432 -21.60 -8.62 11.15
CA ARG A 432 -21.23 -10.02 11.41
C ARG A 432 -20.35 -10.16 12.64
N CYS A 433 -19.39 -9.27 12.85
CA CYS A 433 -18.54 -9.29 14.06
C CYS A 433 -19.37 -9.06 15.35
N LEU A 434 -20.39 -8.22 15.30
CA LEU A 434 -21.28 -7.95 16.44
C LEU A 434 -22.24 -9.11 16.74
N GLN A 435 -22.56 -9.95 15.76
CA GLN A 435 -23.51 -11.07 15.89
C GLN A 435 -22.87 -12.39 16.31
N ILE A 436 -21.53 -12.49 16.39
CA ILE A 436 -20.84 -13.71 16.81
C ILE A 436 -21.18 -13.99 18.28
N PRO A 437 -21.86 -15.14 18.59
CA PRO A 437 -22.19 -15.48 19.97
C PRO A 437 -20.96 -15.57 20.85
N THR A 438 -21.09 -15.11 22.06
CA THR A 438 -20.04 -15.05 23.09
C THR A 438 -19.34 -16.39 23.34
N GLN A 439 -20.05 -17.51 23.15
CA GLN A 439 -19.55 -18.87 23.38
C GLN A 439 -18.53 -19.37 22.34
N GLN A 440 -18.48 -18.81 21.12
CA GLN A 440 -17.49 -19.23 20.12
C GLN A 440 -16.13 -18.52 20.27
N ARG A 441 -16.08 -17.40 20.98
CA ARG A 441 -14.83 -16.67 21.25
C ARG A 441 -14.01 -17.28 22.38
N ASP A 442 -14.67 -17.96 23.32
CA ASP A 442 -14.00 -18.58 24.50
C ASP A 442 -13.37 -19.95 24.15
N VAL A 443 -13.82 -20.64 23.09
CA VAL A 443 -13.29 -21.98 22.69
C VAL A 443 -11.95 -21.87 21.94
N GLU A 444 -11.60 -20.72 21.39
CA GLU A 444 -10.29 -20.49 20.74
C GLU A 444 -9.20 -20.06 21.73
N GLU A 445 -9.56 -19.63 22.96
CA GLU A 445 -8.58 -19.31 24.03
C GLU A 445 -8.15 -20.55 24.85
N GLU A 446 -8.83 -21.72 24.75
CA GLU A 446 -8.50 -22.95 25.48
C GLU A 446 -7.75 -24.01 24.62
N LYS A 447 -7.42 -23.74 23.36
CA LYS A 447 -6.61 -24.61 22.49
C LYS A 447 -5.25 -23.99 22.18
#